data_eefdbd90176b08ad3e064af2270dcecf
#
_entry.id   eefdbd90176b08ad3e064af2270dcecf
#
_cell.length_a   1.000
_cell.length_b   1.000
_cell.length_c   1.000
_cell.angle_alpha   90.00
_cell.angle_beta   90.00
_cell.angle_gamma   90.00
#
_symmetry.space_group_name_H-M   'P 1'
#
loop_
_entity.id
_entity.type
_entity.pdbx_description
1 polymer ?
#
loop_
_entity_poly.entity_id
_entity_poly.type
_entity_poly.pdbx_seq_one_letter_code
_entity_poly.pdbx_strand_id
1 'polypeptide(L)'
;MKALCEIFRLELTALVRSGTLALLTAVSVLWVLVFPFLARGDGTAEGARELYLRYSLGGVFALLVVCLLASATGTLARERAAKRLQLTVVRPVRYFAIALGKIAAHALVGAVVLGLAALIVLFRTETDVRCSHVLAPVLPSPAEEAKLMYDTYMKDPSTSDEIRKAPKAAVLRLLTQRAIDHYQTIPTNAVASWKFESLEGLEGLSVRMRFTNQYEMRQDVAGTFRLDGLTGVVSNITQAVLTIPLKGESGYDLVSGDVELSFANRGGHPVMFRPRKDLNLLVPADGFSANLLRGYLVMVAVLAFVIAFGTFLSAALSRPVALFVAIVMLLVSEMSPSVLEQYPDALETSRIDRIGLAMTRVAAELTHPISSLSPLEALSKDECIEARLVGQAWAVNFLALPLLFAFLAAFVLPRKQED
;
A
#
# COMPACT_ATOMS: atom_id res chain seq x y z
N MET A 1 -19.84 29.17 9.42
CA MET A 1 -19.99 28.51 8.12
C MET A 1 -19.75 29.44 6.93
N LYS A 2 -20.37 30.64 6.81
CA LYS A 2 -20.16 31.56 5.68
C LYS A 2 -18.69 31.88 5.40
N ALA A 3 -17.90 32.25 6.43
CA ALA A 3 -16.48 32.55 6.28
C ALA A 3 -15.64 31.37 5.74
N LEU A 4 -15.93 30.14 6.17
CA LEU A 4 -15.25 28.94 5.66
C LEU A 4 -15.51 28.76 4.16
N CYS A 5 -16.77 28.90 3.72
CA CYS A 5 -17.14 28.78 2.31
C CYS A 5 -16.51 29.86 1.44
N GLU A 6 -16.39 31.09 1.97
CA GLU A 6 -15.73 32.20 1.26
C GLU A 6 -14.24 31.94 1.07
N ILE A 7 -13.54 31.47 2.13
CA ILE A 7 -12.11 31.16 2.06
C ILE A 7 -11.88 29.98 1.08
N PHE A 8 -12.67 28.93 1.19
CA PHE A 8 -12.62 27.80 0.27
C PHE A 8 -12.78 28.28 -1.20
N ARG A 9 -13.80 29.11 -1.47
CA ARG A 9 -14.05 29.64 -2.82
C ARG A 9 -12.90 30.53 -3.33
N LEU A 10 -12.34 31.37 -2.46
CA LEU A 10 -11.21 32.23 -2.80
C LEU A 10 -9.96 31.39 -3.15
N GLU A 11 -9.63 30.40 -2.31
CA GLU A 11 -8.47 29.52 -2.54
C GLU A 11 -8.65 28.70 -3.81
N LEU A 12 -9.84 28.12 -4.01
CA LEU A 12 -10.16 27.35 -5.21
C LEU A 12 -10.04 28.22 -6.46
N THR A 13 -10.57 29.45 -6.41
CA THR A 13 -10.46 30.42 -7.53
C THR A 13 -8.99 30.78 -7.81
N ALA A 14 -8.17 30.92 -6.77
CA ALA A 14 -6.74 31.19 -6.91
C ALA A 14 -6.01 30.00 -7.56
N LEU A 15 -6.31 28.77 -7.17
CA LEU A 15 -5.74 27.53 -7.77
C LEU A 15 -6.13 27.40 -9.25
N VAL A 16 -7.38 27.67 -9.59
CA VAL A 16 -7.85 27.65 -10.99
C VAL A 16 -7.16 28.73 -11.82
N ARG A 17 -7.12 29.96 -11.31
CA ARG A 17 -6.51 31.10 -12.04
C ARG A 17 -5.00 31.02 -12.18
N SER A 18 -4.33 30.35 -11.26
CA SER A 18 -2.86 30.16 -11.32
C SER A 18 -2.42 29.22 -12.45
N GLY A 19 -3.35 28.56 -13.14
CA GLY A 19 -3.04 27.54 -14.14
C GLY A 19 -2.57 26.21 -13.54
N THR A 20 -2.35 26.13 -12.23
CA THR A 20 -1.85 24.93 -11.55
C THR A 20 -2.79 23.75 -11.76
N LEU A 21 -4.10 23.96 -11.61
CA LEU A 21 -5.10 22.90 -11.85
C LEU A 21 -5.06 22.42 -13.30
N ALA A 22 -5.02 23.32 -14.27
CA ALA A 22 -4.96 22.97 -15.68
C ALA A 22 -3.70 22.19 -16.04
N LEU A 23 -2.54 22.62 -15.50
CA LEU A 23 -1.27 21.93 -15.71
C LEU A 23 -1.27 20.54 -15.08
N LEU A 24 -1.69 20.42 -13.82
CA LEU A 24 -1.77 19.11 -13.13
C LEU A 24 -2.72 18.15 -13.86
N THR A 25 -3.87 18.65 -14.30
CA THR A 25 -4.83 17.84 -15.07
C THR A 25 -4.22 17.41 -16.41
N ALA A 26 -3.61 18.33 -17.16
CA ALA A 26 -3.00 18.02 -18.45
C ALA A 26 -1.88 16.98 -18.33
N VAL A 27 -0.96 17.16 -17.37
CA VAL A 27 0.14 16.22 -17.12
C VAL A 27 -0.39 14.86 -16.67
N SER A 28 -1.39 14.83 -15.77
CA SER A 28 -1.99 13.58 -15.28
C SER A 28 -2.70 12.81 -16.40
N VAL A 29 -3.49 13.50 -17.21
CA VAL A 29 -4.19 12.90 -18.36
C VAL A 29 -3.17 12.36 -19.38
N LEU A 30 -2.18 13.18 -19.72
CA LEU A 30 -1.11 12.77 -20.65
C LEU A 30 -0.36 11.53 -20.12
N TRP A 31 -0.03 11.50 -18.83
CA TRP A 31 0.64 10.37 -18.20
C TRP A 31 -0.17 9.07 -18.34
N VAL A 32 -1.45 9.08 -17.96
CA VAL A 32 -2.33 7.90 -18.05
C VAL A 32 -2.52 7.43 -19.50
N LEU A 33 -2.55 8.35 -20.45
CA LEU A 33 -2.74 8.02 -21.87
C LEU A 33 -1.46 7.47 -22.52
N VAL A 34 -0.29 8.01 -22.16
CA VAL A 34 0.99 7.68 -22.79
C VAL A 34 1.65 6.46 -22.15
N PHE A 35 1.47 6.26 -20.84
CA PHE A 35 2.14 5.20 -20.10
C PHE A 35 1.98 3.79 -20.71
N PRO A 36 0.80 3.34 -21.19
CA PRO A 36 0.65 2.00 -21.79
C PRO A 36 1.56 1.76 -23.01
N PHE A 37 1.97 2.81 -23.71
CA PHE A 37 2.88 2.71 -24.86
C PHE A 37 4.35 2.60 -24.44
N LEU A 38 4.67 3.05 -23.22
CA LEU A 38 6.04 3.01 -22.66
C LEU A 38 6.30 1.72 -21.88
N ALA A 39 5.28 1.18 -21.22
CA ALA A 39 5.39 -0.02 -20.39
C ALA A 39 5.31 -1.28 -21.27
N ARG A 40 6.35 -2.11 -21.18
CA ARG A 40 6.33 -3.46 -21.73
C ARG A 40 6.13 -4.45 -20.57
N GLY A 41 5.00 -5.15 -20.55
CA GLY A 41 4.74 -6.23 -19.59
C GLY A 41 5.61 -7.45 -19.85
N ASP A 42 5.40 -8.46 -19.02
CA ASP A 42 6.05 -9.78 -19.10
C ASP A 42 5.54 -10.65 -20.29
N GLY A 43 4.63 -10.11 -21.09
CA GLY A 43 3.97 -10.78 -22.21
C GLY A 43 2.61 -11.38 -21.85
N THR A 44 2.18 -11.29 -20.57
CA THR A 44 0.86 -11.71 -20.12
C THR A 44 -0.11 -10.53 -20.09
N ALA A 45 -1.40 -10.78 -20.34
CA ALA A 45 -2.43 -9.75 -20.25
C ALA A 45 -2.60 -9.24 -18.80
N GLU A 46 -2.45 -10.14 -17.82
CA GLU A 46 -2.51 -9.82 -16.38
C GLU A 46 -1.34 -8.93 -15.98
N GLY A 47 -0.11 -9.28 -16.32
CA GLY A 47 1.07 -8.47 -16.00
C GLY A 47 1.07 -7.11 -16.70
N ALA A 48 0.56 -7.02 -17.92
CA ALA A 48 0.40 -5.74 -18.61
C ALA A 48 -0.63 -4.84 -17.88
N ARG A 49 -1.75 -5.42 -17.41
CA ARG A 49 -2.77 -4.72 -16.64
C ARG A 49 -2.25 -4.30 -15.26
N GLU A 50 -1.54 -5.19 -14.54
CA GLU A 50 -0.89 -4.86 -13.26
C GLU A 50 0.02 -3.63 -13.40
N LEU A 51 0.91 -3.65 -14.39
CA LEU A 51 1.80 -2.53 -14.68
C LEU A 51 1.01 -1.25 -15.02
N TYR A 52 -0.01 -1.37 -15.86
CA TYR A 52 -0.83 -0.23 -16.24
C TYR A 52 -1.51 0.42 -15.03
N LEU A 53 -2.20 -0.36 -14.20
CA LEU A 53 -2.90 0.14 -13.02
C LEU A 53 -1.92 0.76 -12.02
N ARG A 54 -0.85 0.04 -11.69
CA ARG A 54 0.13 0.46 -10.71
C ARG A 54 0.83 1.76 -11.09
N TYR A 55 1.27 1.89 -12.32
CA TYR A 55 2.05 3.05 -12.73
C TYR A 55 1.21 4.20 -13.27
N SER A 56 0.06 3.94 -13.89
CA SER A 56 -0.84 5.02 -14.34
C SER A 56 -1.45 5.75 -13.16
N LEU A 57 -2.14 5.05 -12.27
CA LEU A 57 -2.74 5.67 -11.08
C LEU A 57 -1.67 6.06 -10.05
N GLY A 58 -0.67 5.21 -9.83
CA GLY A 58 0.42 5.49 -8.90
C GLY A 58 1.25 6.71 -9.29
N GLY A 59 1.56 6.87 -10.58
CA GLY A 59 2.28 8.03 -11.08
C GLY A 59 1.49 9.33 -10.91
N VAL A 60 0.17 9.32 -11.22
CA VAL A 60 -0.70 10.47 -10.98
C VAL A 60 -0.82 10.76 -9.48
N PHE A 61 -1.01 9.75 -8.66
CA PHE A 61 -1.10 9.92 -7.21
C PHE A 61 0.19 10.52 -6.62
N ALA A 62 1.36 10.00 -6.99
CA ALA A 62 2.66 10.53 -6.57
C ALA A 62 2.86 11.98 -7.03
N LEU A 63 2.51 12.30 -8.29
CA LEU A 63 2.54 13.66 -8.80
C LEU A 63 1.66 14.59 -7.98
N LEU A 64 0.44 14.17 -7.66
CA LEU A 64 -0.49 14.95 -6.83
C LEU A 64 0.03 15.14 -5.41
N VAL A 65 0.56 14.09 -4.78
CA VAL A 65 1.17 14.19 -3.44
C VAL A 65 2.26 15.25 -3.44
N VAL A 66 3.21 15.20 -4.37
CA VAL A 66 4.33 16.16 -4.42
C VAL A 66 3.83 17.57 -4.71
N CYS A 67 3.00 17.75 -5.72
CA CYS A 67 2.57 19.09 -6.16
C CYS A 67 1.62 19.75 -5.15
N LEU A 68 0.66 18.99 -4.59
CA LEU A 68 -0.27 19.52 -3.60
C LEU A 68 0.40 19.77 -2.26
N LEU A 69 1.35 18.91 -1.85
CA LEU A 69 2.17 19.16 -0.67
C LEU A 69 3.01 20.43 -0.81
N ALA A 70 3.69 20.61 -1.95
CA ALA A 70 4.47 21.81 -2.23
C ALA A 70 3.59 23.09 -2.29
N SER A 71 2.36 22.96 -2.78
CA SER A 71 1.38 24.03 -2.75
C SER A 71 0.93 24.32 -1.32
N ALA A 72 0.50 23.31 -0.57
CA ALA A 72 -0.01 23.42 0.81
C ALA A 72 1.03 24.01 1.76
N THR A 73 2.31 23.54 1.70
CA THR A 73 3.41 24.09 2.50
C THR A 73 3.74 25.55 2.19
N GLY A 74 3.31 26.05 1.04
CA GLY A 74 3.50 27.45 0.63
C GLY A 74 2.33 28.40 0.96
N THR A 75 1.14 27.88 1.27
CA THR A 75 -0.07 28.72 1.37
C THR A 75 0.00 29.76 2.49
N LEU A 76 0.03 29.31 3.73
CA LEU A 76 0.03 30.20 4.91
C LEU A 76 1.39 30.92 5.10
N ALA A 77 2.50 30.24 4.77
CA ALA A 77 3.83 30.84 4.88
C ALA A 77 3.99 32.05 3.93
N ARG A 78 3.49 31.98 2.70
CA ARG A 78 3.52 33.08 1.74
C ARG A 78 2.61 34.23 2.16
N GLU A 79 1.40 33.97 2.65
CA GLU A 79 0.47 34.99 3.11
C GLU A 79 0.99 35.72 4.35
N ARG A 80 1.65 34.99 5.25
CA ARG A 80 2.32 35.55 6.43
C ARG A 80 3.47 36.46 6.01
N ALA A 81 4.38 35.97 5.15
CA ALA A 81 5.52 36.76 4.65
C ALA A 81 5.07 38.04 3.92
N ALA A 82 3.96 37.95 3.18
CA ALA A 82 3.37 39.10 2.49
C ALA A 82 2.46 39.98 3.36
N LYS A 83 2.36 39.71 4.69
CA LYS A 83 1.46 40.38 5.65
C LYS A 83 -0.03 40.37 5.25
N ARG A 84 -0.42 39.56 4.28
CA ARG A 84 -1.80 39.43 3.80
C ARG A 84 -2.70 38.75 4.82
N LEU A 85 -2.14 37.89 5.65
CA LEU A 85 -2.87 37.20 6.72
C LEU A 85 -3.46 38.19 7.72
N GLN A 86 -2.75 39.29 8.02
CA GLN A 86 -3.22 40.36 8.92
C GLN A 86 -4.47 41.02 8.36
N LEU A 87 -4.54 41.26 7.04
CA LEU A 87 -5.72 41.84 6.40
C LEU A 87 -6.94 40.92 6.46
N THR A 88 -6.70 39.60 6.45
CA THR A 88 -7.77 38.62 6.56
C THR A 88 -8.34 38.54 7.97
N VAL A 89 -7.50 38.76 8.98
CA VAL A 89 -7.83 38.68 10.42
C VAL A 89 -8.55 39.94 10.91
N VAL A 90 -8.40 41.09 10.26
CA VAL A 90 -9.18 42.32 10.57
C VAL A 90 -10.70 42.05 10.43
N ARG A 91 -11.10 41.08 9.60
CA ARG A 91 -12.46 40.53 9.62
C ARG A 91 -12.55 39.46 10.72
N PRO A 92 -13.69 39.25 11.38
CA PRO A 92 -13.85 38.26 12.47
C PRO A 92 -13.85 36.81 11.93
N VAL A 93 -12.73 36.41 11.31
CA VAL A 93 -12.53 35.06 10.76
C VAL A 93 -11.60 34.27 11.67
N ARG A 94 -12.05 33.12 12.12
CA ARG A 94 -11.22 32.23 12.97
C ARG A 94 -10.11 31.59 12.13
N TYR A 95 -8.88 31.55 12.64
CA TYR A 95 -7.73 30.92 11.99
C TYR A 95 -8.00 29.45 11.57
N PHE A 96 -8.78 28.73 12.38
CA PHE A 96 -9.26 27.39 12.05
C PHE A 96 -10.02 27.35 10.71
N ALA A 97 -10.93 28.30 10.48
CA ALA A 97 -11.67 28.34 9.22
C ALA A 97 -10.77 28.65 8.02
N ILE A 98 -9.69 29.46 8.24
CA ILE A 98 -8.70 29.73 7.20
C ILE A 98 -7.93 28.46 6.83
N ALA A 99 -7.40 27.75 7.81
CA ALA A 99 -6.65 26.51 7.57
C ALA A 99 -7.54 25.44 6.90
N LEU A 100 -8.72 25.19 7.46
CA LEU A 100 -9.64 24.17 6.95
C LEU A 100 -10.16 24.51 5.54
N GLY A 101 -10.46 25.77 5.24
CA GLY A 101 -10.88 26.19 3.90
C GLY A 101 -9.81 25.95 2.85
N LYS A 102 -8.55 26.18 3.18
CA LYS A 102 -7.40 25.91 2.30
C LYS A 102 -7.18 24.40 2.10
N ILE A 103 -7.23 23.61 3.17
CA ILE A 103 -7.15 22.15 3.10
C ILE A 103 -8.24 21.61 2.18
N ALA A 104 -9.48 22.03 2.38
CA ALA A 104 -10.62 21.56 1.59
C ALA A 104 -10.50 21.93 0.09
N ALA A 105 -10.00 23.13 -0.24
CA ALA A 105 -9.81 23.56 -1.62
C ALA A 105 -8.76 22.71 -2.35
N HIS A 106 -7.61 22.46 -1.71
CA HIS A 106 -6.56 21.63 -2.29
C HIS A 106 -6.99 20.15 -2.38
N ALA A 107 -7.71 19.63 -1.37
CA ALA A 107 -8.24 18.27 -1.38
C ALA A 107 -9.25 18.06 -2.52
N LEU A 108 -10.12 19.05 -2.77
CA LEU A 108 -11.05 18.99 -3.90
C LEU A 108 -10.30 18.95 -5.24
N VAL A 109 -9.27 19.78 -5.42
CA VAL A 109 -8.45 19.78 -6.64
C VAL A 109 -7.79 18.40 -6.84
N GLY A 110 -7.20 17.83 -5.78
CA GLY A 110 -6.62 16.49 -5.83
C GLY A 110 -7.65 15.41 -6.19
N ALA A 111 -8.81 15.46 -5.55
CA ALA A 111 -9.90 14.52 -5.83
C ALA A 111 -10.40 14.60 -7.28
N VAL A 112 -10.58 15.79 -7.82
CA VAL A 112 -11.03 15.97 -9.20
C VAL A 112 -10.01 15.45 -10.21
N VAL A 113 -8.72 15.77 -10.04
CA VAL A 113 -7.68 15.32 -10.98
C VAL A 113 -7.47 13.81 -10.89
N LEU A 114 -7.44 13.25 -9.67
CA LEU A 114 -7.33 11.81 -9.48
C LEU A 114 -8.58 11.07 -9.99
N GLY A 115 -9.77 11.64 -9.79
CA GLY A 115 -11.02 11.09 -10.28
C GLY A 115 -11.07 11.02 -11.81
N LEU A 116 -10.56 12.06 -12.49
CA LEU A 116 -10.44 12.04 -13.94
C LEU A 116 -9.46 10.96 -14.42
N ALA A 117 -8.33 10.79 -13.75
CA ALA A 117 -7.37 9.72 -14.04
C ALA A 117 -7.99 8.33 -13.83
N ALA A 118 -8.69 8.12 -12.70
CA ALA A 118 -9.39 6.87 -12.41
C ALA A 118 -10.48 6.56 -13.43
N LEU A 119 -11.19 7.59 -13.90
CA LEU A 119 -12.22 7.44 -14.94
C LEU A 119 -11.60 7.01 -16.28
N ILE A 120 -10.47 7.58 -16.69
CA ILE A 120 -9.76 7.17 -17.91
C ILE A 120 -9.30 5.71 -17.78
N VAL A 121 -8.77 5.31 -16.62
CA VAL A 121 -8.37 3.93 -16.35
C VAL A 121 -9.57 3.00 -16.44
N LEU A 122 -10.71 3.37 -15.85
CA LEU A 122 -11.95 2.57 -15.91
C LEU A 122 -12.39 2.32 -17.34
N PHE A 123 -12.35 3.32 -18.22
CA PHE A 123 -12.74 3.18 -19.62
C PHE A 123 -11.76 2.39 -20.47
N ARG A 124 -10.51 2.27 -20.03
CA ARG A 124 -9.46 1.52 -20.75
C ARG A 124 -9.25 0.09 -20.27
N THR A 125 -9.70 -0.22 -19.06
CA THR A 125 -9.56 -1.56 -18.48
C THR A 125 -10.82 -2.36 -18.77
N GLU A 126 -10.63 -3.65 -19.12
CA GLU A 126 -11.74 -4.57 -19.28
C GLU A 126 -12.53 -4.67 -17.97
N THR A 127 -13.84 -4.45 -18.06
CA THR A 127 -14.74 -4.38 -16.89
C THR A 127 -15.17 -5.76 -16.38
N ASP A 128 -14.94 -6.83 -17.16
CA ASP A 128 -15.35 -8.19 -16.82
C ASP A 128 -14.46 -8.85 -15.75
N VAL A 129 -13.39 -8.17 -15.38
CA VAL A 129 -12.49 -8.65 -14.31
C VAL A 129 -13.13 -8.42 -12.96
N ARG A 130 -13.14 -9.46 -12.15
CA ARG A 130 -13.56 -9.41 -10.74
C ARG A 130 -12.36 -9.26 -9.84
N CYS A 131 -12.49 -8.47 -8.80
CA CYS A 131 -11.51 -8.49 -7.73
C CYS A 131 -11.72 -9.73 -6.86
N SER A 132 -10.66 -10.18 -6.20
CA SER A 132 -10.69 -11.39 -5.39
C SER A 132 -10.26 -11.10 -3.95
N HIS A 133 -10.92 -11.74 -3.01
CA HIS A 133 -10.38 -11.84 -1.66
C HIS A 133 -9.21 -12.82 -1.65
N VAL A 134 -8.13 -12.44 -1.00
CA VAL A 134 -6.91 -13.23 -0.90
C VAL A 134 -6.92 -14.01 0.39
N LEU A 135 -6.88 -15.33 0.28
CA LEU A 135 -6.74 -16.23 1.43
C LEU A 135 -5.33 -16.80 1.43
N ALA A 136 -4.64 -16.66 2.56
CA ALA A 136 -3.33 -17.25 2.77
C ALA A 136 -3.48 -18.66 3.37
N PRO A 137 -2.52 -19.56 3.10
CA PRO A 137 -2.52 -20.88 3.73
C PRO A 137 -2.29 -20.77 5.24
N VAL A 138 -2.91 -21.67 5.99
CA VAL A 138 -2.70 -21.77 7.45
C VAL A 138 -1.33 -22.36 7.72
N LEU A 139 -0.43 -21.49 8.18
CA LEU A 139 0.93 -21.86 8.51
C LEU A 139 1.24 -21.45 9.97
N PRO A 140 2.12 -22.18 10.67
CA PRO A 140 2.59 -21.77 12.00
C PRO A 140 3.06 -20.33 11.95
N SER A 141 2.91 -19.55 13.02
CA SER A 141 3.43 -18.18 13.03
C SER A 141 4.96 -18.18 12.82
N PRO A 142 5.56 -17.16 12.16
CA PRO A 142 7.01 -17.12 11.99
C PRO A 142 7.78 -17.20 13.30
N ALA A 143 7.20 -16.68 14.38
CA ALA A 143 7.79 -16.74 15.72
C ALA A 143 7.74 -18.16 16.33
N GLU A 144 6.69 -18.94 16.07
CA GLU A 144 6.59 -20.34 16.49
C GLU A 144 7.56 -21.22 15.71
N GLU A 145 7.62 -21.02 14.38
CA GLU A 145 8.55 -21.72 13.51
C GLU A 145 10.01 -21.43 13.90
N ALA A 146 10.33 -20.16 14.20
CA ALA A 146 11.65 -19.77 14.69
C ALA A 146 12.01 -20.42 16.04
N LYS A 147 11.04 -20.59 16.96
CA LYS A 147 11.26 -21.32 18.22
C LYS A 147 11.57 -22.80 17.97
N LEU A 148 10.81 -23.44 17.08
CA LEU A 148 11.05 -24.84 16.71
C LEU A 148 12.44 -25.01 16.06
N MET A 149 12.80 -24.11 15.15
CA MET A 149 14.14 -24.08 14.56
C MET A 149 15.22 -23.87 15.62
N TYR A 150 15.04 -22.93 16.55
CA TYR A 150 15.97 -22.67 17.64
C TYR A 150 16.20 -23.92 18.48
N ASP A 151 15.14 -24.59 18.90
CA ASP A 151 15.22 -25.79 19.72
C ASP A 151 15.93 -26.95 18.97
N THR A 152 15.74 -27.02 17.66
CA THR A 152 16.41 -27.99 16.79
C THR A 152 17.90 -27.67 16.66
N TYR A 153 18.27 -26.41 16.37
CA TYR A 153 19.66 -25.97 16.27
C TYR A 153 20.43 -26.15 17.58
N MET A 154 19.80 -25.90 18.74
CA MET A 154 20.46 -26.05 20.04
C MET A 154 20.70 -27.51 20.40
N LYS A 155 19.92 -28.45 19.85
CA LYS A 155 20.09 -29.91 20.04
C LYS A 155 21.10 -30.52 19.06
N ASP A 156 21.33 -29.88 17.93
CA ASP A 156 22.21 -30.37 16.87
C ASP A 156 23.69 -30.19 17.27
N PRO A 157 24.49 -31.25 17.40
CA PRO A 157 25.92 -31.16 17.74
C PRO A 157 26.73 -30.38 16.69
N SER A 158 26.27 -30.31 15.44
CA SER A 158 26.98 -29.65 14.34
C SER A 158 26.82 -28.12 14.35
N THR A 159 25.94 -27.58 15.22
CA THR A 159 25.72 -26.12 15.33
C THR A 159 26.97 -25.42 15.86
N SER A 160 27.39 -24.36 15.15
CA SER A 160 28.62 -23.62 15.51
C SER A 160 28.54 -23.03 16.92
N ASP A 161 29.70 -23.00 17.60
CA ASP A 161 29.81 -22.43 18.95
C ASP A 161 29.44 -20.95 19.01
N GLU A 162 29.57 -20.21 17.91
CA GLU A 162 29.18 -18.81 17.81
C GLU A 162 27.65 -18.65 17.98
N ILE A 163 26.86 -19.49 17.32
CA ILE A 163 25.39 -19.47 17.43
C ILE A 163 24.95 -19.89 18.83
N ARG A 164 25.65 -20.88 19.45
CA ARG A 164 25.33 -21.33 20.81
C ARG A 164 25.61 -20.28 21.87
N LYS A 165 26.65 -19.46 21.68
CA LYS A 165 27.05 -18.37 22.60
C LYS A 165 26.31 -17.06 22.33
N ALA A 166 25.64 -16.94 21.19
CA ALA A 166 24.90 -15.74 20.85
C ALA A 166 23.65 -15.54 21.75
N PRO A 167 23.25 -14.31 22.04
CA PRO A 167 22.05 -14.05 22.80
C PRO A 167 20.81 -14.69 22.14
N LYS A 168 19.99 -15.40 22.94
CA LYS A 168 18.79 -16.09 22.43
C LYS A 168 17.89 -15.19 21.57
N ALA A 169 17.71 -13.93 21.99
CA ALA A 169 16.90 -12.96 21.27
C ALA A 169 17.45 -12.67 19.86
N ALA A 170 18.77 -12.55 19.70
CA ALA A 170 19.41 -12.32 18.41
C ALA A 170 19.24 -13.51 17.47
N VAL A 171 19.44 -14.73 17.99
CA VAL A 171 19.25 -15.96 17.20
C VAL A 171 17.79 -16.12 16.78
N LEU A 172 16.85 -15.91 17.70
CA LEU A 172 15.42 -15.99 17.38
C LEU A 172 14.99 -14.97 16.30
N ARG A 173 15.53 -13.76 16.32
CA ARG A 173 15.27 -12.77 15.25
C ARG A 173 15.72 -13.28 13.89
N LEU A 174 16.95 -13.77 13.81
CA LEU A 174 17.51 -14.29 12.56
C LEU A 174 16.68 -15.49 12.07
N LEU A 175 16.25 -16.34 12.97
CA LEU A 175 15.40 -17.48 12.64
C LEU A 175 13.97 -17.05 12.25
N THR A 176 13.41 -16.00 12.88
CA THR A 176 12.11 -15.45 12.49
C THR A 176 12.17 -14.87 11.07
N GLN A 177 13.22 -14.11 10.75
CA GLN A 177 13.43 -13.63 9.39
C GLN A 177 13.59 -14.77 8.41
N ARG A 178 14.34 -15.79 8.78
CA ARG A 178 14.52 -17.00 7.97
C ARG A 178 13.20 -17.77 7.77
N ALA A 179 12.33 -17.82 8.78
CA ALA A 179 11.01 -18.42 8.68
C ALA A 179 10.07 -17.67 7.74
N ILE A 180 10.15 -16.31 7.72
CA ILE A 180 9.38 -15.46 6.79
C ILE A 180 9.80 -15.72 5.34
N ASP A 181 11.10 -15.83 5.09
CA ASP A 181 11.69 -16.00 3.76
C ASP A 181 11.96 -17.48 3.42
N HIS A 182 11.39 -18.41 4.20
CA HIS A 182 11.60 -19.84 3.98
C HIS A 182 11.05 -20.30 2.62
N TYR A 183 11.93 -20.91 1.83
CA TYR A 183 11.58 -21.53 0.57
C TYR A 183 11.24 -23.01 0.78
N GLN A 184 10.04 -23.39 0.41
CA GLN A 184 9.64 -24.78 0.30
C GLN A 184 10.01 -25.29 -1.09
N THR A 185 10.73 -26.43 -1.13
CA THR A 185 11.09 -27.10 -2.38
C THR A 185 10.18 -28.30 -2.61
N ILE A 186 9.60 -28.39 -3.79
CA ILE A 186 8.82 -29.58 -4.22
C ILE A 186 9.65 -30.31 -5.27
N PRO A 187 10.19 -31.50 -4.95
CA PRO A 187 10.91 -32.32 -5.90
C PRO A 187 10.05 -32.73 -7.11
N THR A 188 10.68 -33.16 -8.15
CA THR A 188 10.02 -33.76 -9.33
C THR A 188 9.17 -34.97 -8.91
N ASN A 189 7.95 -35.08 -9.40
CA ASN A 189 6.96 -36.11 -9.09
C ASN A 189 6.51 -36.15 -7.61
N ALA A 190 6.83 -35.11 -6.80
CA ALA A 190 6.36 -34.99 -5.43
C ALA A 190 5.06 -34.17 -5.38
N VAL A 191 4.32 -34.36 -4.27
CA VAL A 191 3.10 -33.64 -3.95
C VAL A 191 3.33 -32.86 -2.66
N ALA A 192 2.93 -31.59 -2.63
CA ALA A 192 2.88 -30.78 -1.43
C ALA A 192 1.44 -30.30 -1.20
N SER A 193 1.06 -30.12 0.06
CA SER A 193 -0.28 -29.68 0.43
C SER A 193 -0.29 -28.61 1.49
N TRP A 194 -1.32 -27.76 1.48
CA TRP A 194 -1.53 -26.62 2.39
C TRP A 194 -2.99 -26.55 2.77
N LYS A 195 -3.24 -26.23 4.01
CA LYS A 195 -4.58 -26.07 4.57
C LYS A 195 -5.06 -24.62 4.43
N PHE A 196 -6.34 -24.46 4.10
CA PHE A 196 -7.06 -23.20 4.11
C PHE A 196 -8.31 -23.37 4.96
N GLU A 197 -8.60 -22.37 5.80
CA GLU A 197 -9.74 -22.36 6.72
C GLU A 197 -10.83 -21.41 6.24
N SER A 198 -12.06 -21.63 6.74
CA SER A 198 -13.21 -20.71 6.58
C SER A 198 -13.71 -20.52 5.15
N LEU A 199 -13.72 -21.56 4.34
CA LEU A 199 -14.36 -21.53 3.03
C LEU A 199 -15.85 -21.84 3.20
N GLU A 200 -16.72 -20.87 2.93
CA GLU A 200 -18.18 -21.04 2.99
C GLU A 200 -18.81 -20.88 1.62
N GLY A 201 -19.11 -22.00 0.97
CA GLY A 201 -19.92 -22.01 -0.25
C GLY A 201 -19.35 -21.18 -1.40
N LEU A 202 -18.04 -21.25 -1.64
CA LEU A 202 -17.34 -20.40 -2.59
C LEU A 202 -17.25 -21.05 -3.97
N GLU A 203 -17.44 -20.25 -5.00
CA GLU A 203 -17.39 -20.63 -6.39
C GLU A 203 -16.30 -19.85 -7.16
N GLY A 204 -15.79 -20.42 -8.24
CA GLY A 204 -14.86 -19.74 -9.14
C GLY A 204 -13.47 -19.49 -8.54
N LEU A 205 -13.03 -20.38 -7.67
CA LEU A 205 -11.74 -20.27 -6.98
C LEU A 205 -10.57 -20.29 -7.97
N SER A 206 -9.53 -19.52 -7.66
CA SER A 206 -8.27 -19.52 -8.41
C SER A 206 -7.08 -19.57 -7.47
N VAL A 207 -6.01 -20.23 -7.87
CA VAL A 207 -4.74 -20.23 -7.13
C VAL A 207 -3.80 -19.23 -7.77
N ARG A 208 -3.33 -18.25 -6.99
CA ARG A 208 -2.22 -17.38 -7.38
C ARG A 208 -0.94 -17.93 -6.78
N MET A 209 0.03 -18.21 -7.62
CA MET A 209 1.30 -18.74 -7.19
C MET A 209 2.46 -18.21 -8.01
N ARG A 210 3.63 -18.08 -7.36
CA ARG A 210 4.88 -17.72 -8.00
C ARG A 210 5.93 -18.76 -7.67
N PHE A 211 6.38 -19.49 -8.69
CA PHE A 211 7.47 -20.42 -8.57
C PHE A 211 8.82 -19.73 -8.81
N THR A 212 9.81 -20.12 -8.06
CA THR A 212 11.21 -19.75 -8.27
C THR A 212 12.07 -21.00 -8.39
N ASN A 213 13.33 -20.86 -8.77
CA ASN A 213 14.30 -21.92 -8.72
C ASN A 213 15.61 -21.42 -8.09
N GLN A 214 16.47 -22.33 -7.70
CA GLN A 214 17.74 -22.04 -7.01
C GLN A 214 18.69 -21.13 -7.82
N TYR A 215 18.53 -21.11 -9.15
CA TYR A 215 19.42 -20.40 -10.06
C TYR A 215 18.79 -19.14 -10.67
N GLU A 216 17.57 -18.79 -10.23
CA GLU A 216 16.78 -17.67 -10.79
C GLU A 216 16.63 -17.72 -12.33
N MET A 217 16.84 -18.88 -12.93
CA MET A 217 16.67 -19.09 -14.36
C MET A 217 15.22 -19.38 -14.71
N ARG A 218 14.82 -19.00 -15.92
CA ARG A 218 13.51 -19.37 -16.46
C ARG A 218 13.52 -20.86 -16.79
N GLN A 219 12.67 -21.61 -16.10
CA GLN A 219 12.47 -23.05 -16.31
C GLN A 219 10.99 -23.36 -16.45
N ASP A 220 10.68 -24.37 -17.24
CA ASP A 220 9.29 -24.82 -17.41
C ASP A 220 8.80 -25.48 -16.12
N VAL A 221 7.64 -25.06 -15.68
CA VAL A 221 6.90 -25.64 -14.56
C VAL A 221 5.66 -26.33 -15.12
N ALA A 222 5.54 -27.62 -14.85
CA ALA A 222 4.34 -28.39 -15.17
C ALA A 222 3.83 -29.06 -13.91
N GLY A 223 2.52 -28.97 -13.69
CA GLY A 223 1.92 -29.56 -12.49
C GLY A 223 0.41 -29.44 -12.46
N THR A 224 -0.17 -29.98 -11.40
CA THR A 224 -1.62 -29.95 -11.22
C THR A 224 -1.95 -29.56 -9.78
N PHE A 225 -2.76 -28.52 -9.62
CA PHE A 225 -3.42 -28.19 -8.36
C PHE A 225 -4.68 -29.01 -8.20
N ARG A 226 -4.96 -29.45 -6.97
CA ARG A 226 -6.21 -30.08 -6.58
C ARG A 226 -6.72 -29.51 -5.27
N LEU A 227 -7.99 -29.16 -5.23
CA LEU A 227 -8.69 -28.64 -4.06
C LEU A 227 -10.09 -29.25 -4.06
N ASP A 228 -10.41 -30.15 -3.16
CA ASP A 228 -11.77 -30.72 -2.96
C ASP A 228 -12.52 -31.05 -4.26
N GLY A 229 -11.90 -31.80 -5.15
CA GLY A 229 -12.49 -32.18 -6.46
C GLY A 229 -12.31 -31.13 -7.58
N LEU A 230 -11.83 -29.94 -7.26
CA LEU A 230 -11.43 -28.96 -8.26
C LEU A 230 -10.01 -29.23 -8.73
N THR A 231 -9.75 -28.99 -10.01
CA THR A 231 -8.42 -29.18 -10.60
C THR A 231 -7.98 -27.94 -11.39
N GLY A 232 -6.69 -27.62 -11.30
CA GLY A 232 -6.06 -26.56 -12.09
C GLY A 232 -4.74 -27.05 -12.66
N VAL A 233 -4.53 -26.90 -13.96
CA VAL A 233 -3.30 -27.35 -14.63
C VAL A 233 -2.34 -26.18 -14.79
N VAL A 234 -1.10 -26.41 -14.43
CA VAL A 234 0.02 -25.46 -14.63
C VAL A 234 0.88 -25.94 -15.79
N SER A 235 1.09 -25.07 -16.76
CA SER A 235 2.11 -25.23 -17.80
C SER A 235 2.67 -23.85 -18.08
N ASN A 236 3.75 -23.45 -17.38
CA ASN A 236 4.30 -22.10 -17.49
C ASN A 236 5.78 -22.08 -17.05
N ILE A 237 6.35 -20.89 -16.97
CA ILE A 237 7.78 -20.66 -16.68
C ILE A 237 7.92 -20.15 -15.25
N THR A 238 9.01 -20.51 -14.56
CA THR A 238 9.37 -19.94 -13.23
C THR A 238 9.46 -18.40 -13.29
N GLN A 239 9.29 -17.76 -12.13
CA GLN A 239 9.32 -16.31 -11.90
C GLN A 239 8.10 -15.51 -12.37
N ALA A 240 7.21 -16.09 -13.17
CA ALA A 240 5.93 -15.46 -13.46
C ALA A 240 4.95 -15.65 -12.28
N VAL A 241 4.13 -14.64 -12.02
CA VAL A 241 2.95 -14.80 -11.17
C VAL A 241 1.87 -15.47 -11.99
N LEU A 242 1.38 -16.60 -11.51
CA LEU A 242 0.41 -17.42 -12.21
C LEU A 242 -0.92 -17.36 -11.44
N THR A 243 -1.99 -17.04 -12.14
CA THR A 243 -3.36 -17.18 -11.62
C THR A 243 -4.02 -18.34 -12.36
N ILE A 244 -4.29 -19.41 -11.65
CA ILE A 244 -4.77 -20.67 -12.21
C ILE A 244 -6.19 -20.88 -11.73
N PRO A 245 -7.21 -20.84 -12.61
CA PRO A 245 -8.58 -21.15 -12.24
C PRO A 245 -8.70 -22.64 -11.88
N LEU A 246 -9.37 -22.91 -10.76
CA LEU A 246 -9.75 -24.27 -10.36
C LEU A 246 -11.11 -24.61 -10.92
N LYS A 247 -11.23 -25.74 -11.63
CA LYS A 247 -12.46 -26.18 -12.27
C LYS A 247 -12.85 -27.56 -11.78
N GLY A 248 -14.13 -27.77 -11.49
CA GLY A 248 -14.69 -29.05 -11.13
C GLY A 248 -14.98 -29.92 -12.37
N GLU A 249 -14.79 -31.21 -12.26
CA GLU A 249 -15.11 -32.16 -13.32
C GLU A 249 -16.64 -32.26 -13.59
N SER A 250 -17.45 -31.92 -12.57
CA SER A 250 -18.93 -32.07 -12.61
C SER A 250 -19.67 -30.72 -12.80
N GLY A 251 -18.97 -29.61 -13.01
CA GLY A 251 -19.59 -28.28 -13.12
C GLY A 251 -20.13 -27.70 -11.80
N TYR A 252 -19.93 -28.38 -10.68
CA TYR A 252 -20.22 -27.89 -9.34
C TYR A 252 -18.89 -27.48 -8.69
N ASP A 253 -18.68 -26.17 -8.63
CA ASP A 253 -17.42 -25.59 -8.12
C ASP A 253 -17.57 -25.09 -6.67
N LEU A 254 -18.59 -25.60 -5.93
CA LEU A 254 -18.88 -25.15 -4.57
C LEU A 254 -17.98 -25.85 -3.56
N VAL A 255 -17.18 -25.08 -2.85
CA VAL A 255 -16.25 -25.55 -1.82
C VAL A 255 -16.64 -24.96 -0.48
N SER A 256 -16.67 -25.76 0.58
CA SER A 256 -17.04 -25.32 1.94
C SER A 256 -16.24 -26.05 3.02
N GLY A 257 -15.91 -25.34 4.09
CA GLY A 257 -15.19 -25.84 5.24
C GLY A 257 -13.69 -25.66 5.14
N ASP A 258 -12.96 -26.43 5.92
CA ASP A 258 -11.49 -26.48 5.86
C ASP A 258 -11.08 -27.39 4.73
N VAL A 259 -10.27 -26.88 3.82
CA VAL A 259 -9.85 -27.61 2.64
C VAL A 259 -8.34 -27.70 2.53
N GLU A 260 -7.90 -28.73 1.82
CA GLU A 260 -6.49 -28.97 1.55
C GLU A 260 -6.21 -28.75 0.06
N LEU A 261 -5.43 -27.71 -0.25
CA LEU A 261 -4.90 -27.48 -1.58
C LEU A 261 -3.64 -28.32 -1.77
N SER A 262 -3.61 -29.17 -2.75
CA SER A 262 -2.42 -29.96 -3.10
C SER A 262 -1.87 -29.54 -4.47
N PHE A 263 -0.54 -29.58 -4.61
CA PHE A 263 0.15 -29.38 -5.89
C PHE A 263 1.07 -30.55 -6.17
N ALA A 264 0.85 -31.19 -7.31
CA ALA A 264 1.69 -32.26 -7.82
C ALA A 264 2.65 -31.67 -8.87
N ASN A 265 3.95 -31.66 -8.58
CA ASN A 265 4.96 -31.26 -9.55
C ASN A 265 5.18 -32.39 -10.57
N ARG A 266 4.79 -32.15 -11.81
CA ARG A 266 4.99 -33.06 -12.94
C ARG A 266 6.07 -32.59 -13.92
N GLY A 267 6.75 -31.48 -13.59
CA GLY A 267 7.85 -30.93 -14.35
C GLY A 267 9.13 -31.76 -14.21
N GLY A 268 10.09 -31.50 -15.09
CA GLY A 268 11.42 -32.16 -15.08
C GLY A 268 12.36 -31.64 -13.99
N HIS A 269 11.97 -30.59 -13.28
CA HIS A 269 12.84 -29.91 -12.30
C HIS A 269 12.12 -29.66 -10.97
N PRO A 270 12.85 -29.63 -9.83
CA PRO A 270 12.29 -29.20 -8.58
C PRO A 270 11.87 -27.74 -8.65
N VAL A 271 10.74 -27.39 -8.06
CA VAL A 271 10.24 -26.02 -7.95
C VAL A 271 10.32 -25.54 -6.51
N MET A 272 10.60 -24.26 -6.34
CA MET A 272 10.70 -23.60 -5.05
C MET A 272 9.71 -22.43 -5.00
N PHE A 273 9.22 -22.13 -3.81
CA PHE A 273 8.38 -20.96 -3.55
C PHE A 273 8.30 -20.69 -2.05
N ARG A 274 7.84 -19.51 -1.68
CA ARG A 274 7.62 -19.13 -0.27
C ARG A 274 6.12 -19.25 0.03
N PRO A 275 5.71 -20.24 0.84
CA PRO A 275 4.28 -20.49 1.11
C PRO A 275 3.53 -19.27 1.63
N ARG A 276 4.20 -18.40 2.41
CA ARG A 276 3.60 -17.19 3.01
C ARG A 276 3.41 -16.03 2.04
N LYS A 277 4.24 -15.96 0.99
CA LYS A 277 4.28 -14.79 0.09
C LYS A 277 3.83 -15.13 -1.33
N ASP A 278 4.14 -16.35 -1.77
CA ASP A 278 4.02 -16.73 -3.17
C ASP A 278 2.83 -17.68 -3.43
N LEU A 279 2.08 -18.11 -2.40
CA LEU A 279 0.89 -18.97 -2.53
C LEU A 279 -0.33 -18.30 -1.90
N ASN A 280 -1.35 -18.05 -2.72
CA ASN A 280 -2.62 -17.49 -2.28
C ASN A 280 -3.79 -18.17 -3.00
N LEU A 281 -4.89 -18.35 -2.29
CA LEU A 281 -6.16 -18.76 -2.86
C LEU A 281 -7.01 -17.51 -3.08
N LEU A 282 -7.50 -17.32 -4.28
CA LEU A 282 -8.29 -16.17 -4.70
C LEU A 282 -9.77 -16.57 -4.76
N VAL A 283 -10.59 -15.80 -4.05
CA VAL A 283 -12.04 -15.93 -4.04
C VAL A 283 -12.63 -14.74 -4.80
N PRO A 284 -13.27 -14.93 -5.94
CA PRO A 284 -13.85 -13.83 -6.70
C PRO A 284 -14.97 -13.17 -5.90
N ALA A 285 -14.99 -11.85 -5.90
CA ALA A 285 -15.98 -11.07 -5.18
C ALA A 285 -16.61 -9.98 -6.07
N ASP A 286 -16.28 -8.72 -5.83
CA ASP A 286 -16.90 -7.58 -6.50
C ASP A 286 -16.32 -7.32 -7.91
N GLY A 287 -17.04 -6.53 -8.71
CA GLY A 287 -16.53 -6.07 -10.01
C GLY A 287 -15.40 -5.04 -9.87
N PHE A 288 -14.54 -4.97 -10.89
CA PHE A 288 -13.40 -4.05 -10.96
C PHE A 288 -13.78 -2.58 -10.68
N SER A 289 -14.91 -2.11 -11.22
CA SER A 289 -15.36 -0.71 -11.06
C SER A 289 -15.64 -0.33 -9.60
N ALA A 290 -16.25 -1.23 -8.83
CA ALA A 290 -16.50 -1.02 -7.41
C ALA A 290 -15.20 -0.97 -6.61
N ASN A 291 -14.25 -1.87 -6.93
CA ASN A 291 -12.94 -1.92 -6.30
C ASN A 291 -12.10 -0.67 -6.63
N LEU A 292 -12.12 -0.23 -7.89
CA LEU A 292 -11.45 1.00 -8.32
C LEU A 292 -12.02 2.23 -7.59
N LEU A 293 -13.34 2.30 -7.40
CA LEU A 293 -13.97 3.38 -6.63
C LEU A 293 -13.49 3.37 -5.17
N ARG A 294 -13.42 2.19 -4.54
CA ARG A 294 -12.87 2.06 -3.17
C ARG A 294 -11.42 2.53 -3.09
N GLY A 295 -10.58 2.10 -4.02
CA GLY A 295 -9.19 2.54 -4.10
C GLY A 295 -9.05 4.05 -4.32
N TYR A 296 -9.84 4.62 -5.21
CA TYR A 296 -9.92 6.06 -5.42
C TYR A 296 -10.29 6.81 -4.11
N LEU A 297 -11.31 6.34 -3.38
CA LEU A 297 -11.72 6.96 -2.13
C LEU A 297 -10.61 6.91 -1.06
N VAL A 298 -9.88 5.81 -0.96
CA VAL A 298 -8.73 5.70 -0.05
C VAL A 298 -7.62 6.68 -0.46
N MET A 299 -7.27 6.77 -1.75
CA MET A 299 -6.25 7.70 -2.24
C MET A 299 -6.64 9.17 -1.97
N VAL A 300 -7.93 9.54 -2.15
CA VAL A 300 -8.43 10.88 -1.81
C VAL A 300 -8.28 11.17 -0.31
N ALA A 301 -8.57 10.20 0.56
CA ALA A 301 -8.40 10.37 1.99
C ALA A 301 -6.93 10.58 2.39
N VAL A 302 -6.00 9.84 1.77
CA VAL A 302 -4.55 10.03 1.98
C VAL A 302 -4.08 11.40 1.47
N LEU A 303 -4.57 11.86 0.31
CA LEU A 303 -4.26 13.21 -0.19
C LEU A 303 -4.74 14.29 0.77
N ALA A 304 -5.93 14.15 1.34
CA ALA A 304 -6.46 15.12 2.32
C ALA A 304 -5.56 15.21 3.57
N PHE A 305 -5.08 14.07 4.07
CA PHE A 305 -4.10 14.02 5.17
C PHE A 305 -2.79 14.74 4.80
N VAL A 306 -2.18 14.42 3.67
CA VAL A 306 -0.91 15.02 3.20
C VAL A 306 -1.03 16.54 3.06
N ILE A 307 -2.14 17.01 2.49
CA ILE A 307 -2.44 18.44 2.34
C ILE A 307 -2.60 19.12 3.70
N ALA A 308 -3.33 18.48 4.62
CA ALA A 308 -3.55 19.01 5.96
C ALA A 308 -2.24 19.13 6.75
N PHE A 309 -1.41 18.10 6.68
CA PHE A 309 -0.07 18.11 7.28
C PHE A 309 0.81 19.21 6.68
N GLY A 310 0.87 19.34 5.35
CA GLY A 310 1.60 20.43 4.68
C GLY A 310 1.09 21.83 5.06
N THR A 311 -0.23 21.98 5.19
CA THR A 311 -0.84 23.25 5.65
C THR A 311 -0.46 23.58 7.08
N PHE A 312 -0.44 22.60 7.98
CA PHE A 312 0.03 22.78 9.36
C PHE A 312 1.51 23.20 9.41
N LEU A 313 2.39 22.50 8.67
CA LEU A 313 3.80 22.87 8.58
C LEU A 313 3.98 24.30 8.03
N SER A 314 3.14 24.71 7.08
CA SER A 314 3.11 26.07 6.52
C SER A 314 2.75 27.14 7.56
N ALA A 315 1.94 26.78 8.57
CA ALA A 315 1.63 27.67 9.69
C ALA A 315 2.81 27.83 10.65
N ALA A 316 3.58 26.77 10.87
CA ALA A 316 4.64 26.70 11.87
C ALA A 316 6.01 27.18 11.35
N LEU A 317 6.33 26.86 10.08
CA LEU A 317 7.68 26.97 9.52
C LEU A 317 7.71 27.92 8.31
N SER A 318 8.92 28.31 7.88
CA SER A 318 9.11 28.97 6.60
C SER A 318 8.88 27.96 5.45
N ARG A 319 8.50 28.45 4.28
CA ARG A 319 8.15 27.58 3.13
C ARG A 319 9.21 26.53 2.79
N PRO A 320 10.52 26.86 2.63
CA PRO A 320 11.52 25.85 2.29
C PRO A 320 11.70 24.80 3.38
N VAL A 321 11.66 25.20 4.65
CA VAL A 321 11.78 24.29 5.79
C VAL A 321 10.55 23.40 5.92
N ALA A 322 9.34 23.94 5.73
CA ALA A 322 8.10 23.19 5.75
C ALA A 322 8.10 22.10 4.66
N LEU A 323 8.51 22.46 3.45
CA LEU A 323 8.60 21.51 2.34
C LEU A 323 9.66 20.42 2.61
N PHE A 324 10.82 20.80 3.10
CA PHE A 324 11.89 19.85 3.44
C PHE A 324 11.41 18.83 4.50
N VAL A 325 10.85 19.32 5.60
CA VAL A 325 10.32 18.47 6.68
C VAL A 325 9.23 17.54 6.15
N ALA A 326 8.32 18.06 5.32
CA ALA A 326 7.25 17.27 4.75
C ALA A 326 7.77 16.13 3.83
N ILE A 327 8.76 16.41 2.98
CA ILE A 327 9.38 15.40 2.11
C ILE A 327 10.11 14.35 2.94
N VAL A 328 10.89 14.76 3.94
CA VAL A 328 11.60 13.83 4.83
C VAL A 328 10.62 12.92 5.55
N MET A 329 9.51 13.47 6.07
CA MET A 329 8.47 12.66 6.74
C MET A 329 7.81 11.65 5.80
N LEU A 330 7.54 12.02 4.54
CA LEU A 330 7.02 11.09 3.54
C LEU A 330 8.01 9.96 3.22
N LEU A 331 9.29 10.29 3.04
CA LEU A 331 10.34 9.30 2.81
C LEU A 331 10.50 8.34 4.00
N VAL A 332 10.51 8.87 5.21
CA VAL A 332 10.56 8.04 6.43
C VAL A 332 9.33 7.15 6.54
N SER A 333 8.14 7.64 6.18
CA SER A 333 6.92 6.85 6.14
C SER A 333 7.01 5.65 5.21
N GLU A 334 7.52 5.86 4.01
CA GLU A 334 7.67 4.80 3.02
C GLU A 334 8.69 3.74 3.45
N MET A 335 9.76 4.16 4.11
CA MET A 335 10.84 3.27 4.57
C MET A 335 10.53 2.60 5.92
N SER A 336 9.65 3.17 6.74
CA SER A 336 9.38 2.72 8.11
C SER A 336 8.94 1.27 8.23
N PRO A 337 8.04 0.72 7.39
CA PRO A 337 7.59 -0.66 7.50
C PRO A 337 8.76 -1.64 7.37
N SER A 338 9.62 -1.45 6.37
CA SER A 338 10.77 -2.33 6.13
C SER A 338 11.82 -2.26 7.25
N VAL A 339 12.04 -1.06 7.81
CA VAL A 339 12.96 -0.87 8.94
C VAL A 339 12.39 -1.52 10.21
N LEU A 340 11.10 -1.35 10.50
CA LEU A 340 10.48 -1.92 11.69
C LEU A 340 10.37 -3.45 11.62
N GLU A 341 10.17 -4.02 10.43
CA GLU A 341 10.22 -5.46 10.22
C GLU A 341 11.61 -6.04 10.48
N GLN A 342 12.67 -5.34 10.09
CA GLN A 342 14.05 -5.76 10.33
C GLN A 342 14.49 -5.62 11.80
N TYR A 343 13.93 -4.62 12.52
CA TYR A 343 14.34 -4.31 13.90
C TYR A 343 13.13 -4.27 14.85
N PRO A 344 12.41 -5.38 15.07
CA PRO A 344 11.20 -5.39 15.90
C PRO A 344 11.44 -5.04 17.36
N ASP A 345 12.64 -5.38 17.90
CA ASP A 345 13.00 -5.12 19.31
C ASP A 345 14.43 -4.60 19.49
N ALA A 346 14.54 -3.37 19.98
CA ALA A 346 15.80 -2.65 20.11
C ALA A 346 16.59 -2.97 21.42
N LEU A 347 16.46 -4.18 21.97
CA LEU A 347 16.98 -4.49 23.32
C LEU A 347 18.51 -4.44 23.47
N GLU A 348 19.26 -4.53 22.37
CA GLU A 348 20.75 -4.54 22.42
C GLU A 348 21.41 -3.46 21.54
N THR A 349 20.66 -2.46 21.10
CA THR A 349 21.18 -1.39 20.25
C THR A 349 21.77 -0.23 21.07
N SER A 350 22.67 0.53 20.46
CA SER A 350 23.25 1.73 21.07
C SER A 350 22.17 2.74 21.48
N ARG A 351 22.49 3.69 22.36
CA ARG A 351 21.54 4.76 22.76
C ARG A 351 21.06 5.57 21.54
N ILE A 352 21.93 5.80 20.57
CA ILE A 352 21.62 6.52 19.34
C ILE A 352 20.63 5.72 18.48
N ASP A 353 20.84 4.42 18.32
CA ASP A 353 19.93 3.56 17.55
C ASP A 353 18.55 3.47 18.19
N ARG A 354 18.48 3.44 19.54
CA ARG A 354 17.20 3.46 20.26
C ARG A 354 16.42 4.75 20.02
N ILE A 355 17.10 5.91 20.00
CA ILE A 355 16.47 7.19 19.68
C ILE A 355 16.00 7.20 18.22
N GLY A 356 16.84 6.74 17.28
CA GLY A 356 16.49 6.61 15.87
C GLY A 356 15.26 5.70 15.67
N LEU A 357 15.24 4.55 16.32
CA LEU A 357 14.13 3.60 16.23
C LEU A 357 12.84 4.17 16.87
N ALA A 358 12.96 4.87 17.99
CA ALA A 358 11.82 5.55 18.61
C ALA A 358 11.24 6.63 17.69
N MET A 359 12.09 7.43 17.04
CA MET A 359 11.67 8.41 16.04
C MET A 359 11.03 7.76 14.83
N THR A 360 11.58 6.65 14.33
CA THR A 360 11.01 5.87 13.23
C THR A 360 9.63 5.29 13.60
N ARG A 361 9.48 4.77 14.83
CA ARG A 361 8.18 4.29 15.33
C ARG A 361 7.15 5.41 15.41
N VAL A 362 7.52 6.56 15.98
CA VAL A 362 6.61 7.73 16.03
C VAL A 362 6.26 8.20 14.62
N ALA A 363 7.22 8.27 13.71
CA ALA A 363 6.96 8.62 12.32
C ALA A 363 6.06 7.58 11.63
N ALA A 364 6.32 6.28 11.84
CA ALA A 364 5.50 5.19 11.32
C ALA A 364 4.06 5.25 11.86
N GLU A 365 3.88 5.48 13.17
CA GLU A 365 2.56 5.66 13.77
C GLU A 365 1.80 6.85 13.18
N LEU A 366 2.49 8.00 13.04
CA LEU A 366 1.89 9.19 12.43
C LEU A 366 1.52 8.98 10.95
N THR A 367 2.26 8.15 10.25
CA THR A 367 2.10 7.90 8.81
C THR A 367 1.52 6.52 8.49
N HIS A 368 1.29 5.69 9.51
CA HIS A 368 0.63 4.37 9.38
C HIS A 368 -0.62 4.40 8.49
N PRO A 369 -1.46 5.45 8.55
CA PRO A 369 -2.59 5.57 7.64
C PRO A 369 -2.22 5.67 6.15
N ILE A 370 -0.97 6.02 5.82
CA ILE A 370 -0.47 6.09 4.44
C ILE A 370 0.11 4.74 4.03
N SER A 371 0.95 4.16 4.87
CA SER A 371 1.72 2.93 4.57
C SER A 371 0.90 1.65 4.65
N SER A 372 -0.08 1.59 5.58
CA SER A 372 -0.94 0.40 5.75
C SER A 372 -2.04 0.26 4.70
N LEU A 373 -2.30 1.32 3.95
CA LEU A 373 -3.30 1.36 2.89
C LEU A 373 -2.60 1.62 1.56
N SER A 374 -2.02 0.58 0.96
CA SER A 374 -1.56 0.67 -0.43
C SER A 374 -2.67 0.21 -1.38
N PRO A 375 -3.67 1.09 -1.69
CA PRO A 375 -4.79 0.71 -2.54
C PRO A 375 -4.30 0.37 -3.96
N LEU A 376 -3.14 0.91 -4.34
CA LEU A 376 -2.54 0.69 -5.65
C LEU A 376 -2.03 -0.74 -5.82
N GLU A 377 -1.44 -1.32 -4.77
CA GLU A 377 -0.97 -2.71 -4.81
C GLU A 377 -2.16 -3.67 -4.90
N ALA A 378 -3.18 -3.48 -4.04
CA ALA A 378 -4.40 -4.28 -4.09
C ALA A 378 -5.11 -4.15 -5.45
N LEU A 379 -5.27 -2.92 -5.97
CA LEU A 379 -5.89 -2.69 -7.28
C LEU A 379 -5.12 -3.33 -8.42
N SER A 380 -3.79 -3.25 -8.39
CA SER A 380 -2.95 -3.78 -9.47
C SER A 380 -2.95 -5.30 -9.52
N LYS A 381 -3.12 -5.94 -8.37
CA LYS A 381 -3.18 -7.41 -8.23
C LYS A 381 -4.61 -7.97 -8.27
N ASP A 382 -5.60 -7.16 -8.60
CA ASP A 382 -7.02 -7.52 -8.55
C ASP A 382 -7.49 -8.02 -7.17
N GLU A 383 -6.89 -7.51 -6.11
CA GLU A 383 -7.29 -7.80 -4.74
C GLU A 383 -8.40 -6.85 -4.30
N CYS A 384 -9.40 -7.36 -3.59
CA CYS A 384 -10.52 -6.55 -3.13
C CYS A 384 -10.11 -5.64 -1.96
N ILE A 385 -10.42 -4.36 -2.10
CA ILE A 385 -10.30 -3.40 -1.01
C ILE A 385 -11.56 -3.49 -0.16
N GLU A 386 -11.39 -3.85 1.11
CA GLU A 386 -12.51 -3.96 2.04
C GLU A 386 -13.19 -2.61 2.29
N ALA A 387 -14.52 -2.59 2.34
CA ALA A 387 -15.28 -1.39 2.67
C ALA A 387 -14.94 -0.82 4.06
N ARG A 388 -14.55 -1.69 5.00
CA ARG A 388 -14.08 -1.29 6.34
C ARG A 388 -12.81 -0.44 6.26
N LEU A 389 -11.86 -0.79 5.40
CA LEU A 389 -10.63 -0.01 5.19
C LEU A 389 -10.94 1.37 4.61
N VAL A 390 -11.88 1.46 3.67
CA VAL A 390 -12.36 2.75 3.13
C VAL A 390 -12.96 3.60 4.24
N GLY A 391 -13.83 3.02 5.08
CA GLY A 391 -14.43 3.71 6.22
C GLY A 391 -13.38 4.22 7.22
N GLN A 392 -12.38 3.42 7.54
CA GLN A 392 -11.28 3.81 8.42
C GLN A 392 -10.43 4.94 7.81
N ALA A 393 -10.07 4.84 6.52
CA ALA A 393 -9.33 5.88 5.82
C ALA A 393 -10.09 7.23 5.83
N TRP A 394 -11.39 7.20 5.61
CA TRP A 394 -12.20 8.42 5.63
C TRP A 394 -12.37 8.99 7.03
N ALA A 395 -12.62 8.16 8.04
CA ALA A 395 -12.75 8.62 9.42
C ALA A 395 -11.44 9.25 9.94
N VAL A 396 -10.30 8.63 9.66
CA VAL A 396 -9.00 9.06 10.18
C VAL A 396 -8.36 10.10 9.27
N ASN A 397 -8.10 9.76 7.99
CA ASN A 397 -7.27 10.57 7.11
C ASN A 397 -8.03 11.73 6.47
N PHE A 398 -9.34 11.58 6.23
CA PHE A 398 -10.13 12.64 5.62
C PHE A 398 -10.78 13.56 6.65
N LEU A 399 -11.17 13.06 7.83
CA LEU A 399 -11.85 13.85 8.86
C LEU A 399 -10.97 14.17 10.06
N ALA A 400 -10.56 13.16 10.84
CA ALA A 400 -9.93 13.39 12.14
C ALA A 400 -8.59 14.13 12.03
N LEU A 401 -7.68 13.67 11.20
CA LEU A 401 -6.35 14.28 11.05
C LEU A 401 -6.39 15.66 10.39
N PRO A 402 -7.15 15.92 9.30
CA PRO A 402 -7.28 17.27 8.77
C PRO A 402 -7.89 18.27 9.75
N LEU A 403 -8.88 17.87 10.55
CA LEU A 403 -9.44 18.73 11.60
C LEU A 403 -8.42 19.01 12.70
N LEU A 404 -7.66 17.99 13.13
CA LEU A 404 -6.58 18.16 14.12
C LEU A 404 -5.51 19.11 13.60
N PHE A 405 -5.01 18.93 12.38
CA PHE A 405 -3.99 19.81 11.80
C PHE A 405 -4.48 21.23 11.55
N ALA A 406 -5.75 21.40 11.16
CA ALA A 406 -6.36 22.73 11.07
C ALA A 406 -6.45 23.41 12.44
N PHE A 407 -6.77 22.67 13.49
CA PHE A 407 -6.78 23.17 14.87
C PHE A 407 -5.37 23.54 15.35
N LEU A 408 -4.38 22.69 15.14
CA LEU A 408 -2.99 22.97 15.48
C LEU A 408 -2.45 24.19 14.71
N ALA A 409 -2.76 24.31 13.43
CA ALA A 409 -2.42 25.49 12.63
C ALA A 409 -3.04 26.76 13.21
N ALA A 410 -4.31 26.69 13.64
CA ALA A 410 -5.00 27.82 14.26
C ALA A 410 -4.38 28.25 15.60
N PHE A 411 -3.75 27.33 16.32
CA PHE A 411 -3.07 27.60 17.59
C PHE A 411 -1.68 28.23 17.39
N VAL A 412 -0.98 27.85 16.32
CA VAL A 412 0.38 28.32 16.03
C VAL A 412 0.38 29.69 15.33
N LEU A 413 -0.58 29.95 14.44
CA LEU A 413 -0.65 31.16 13.62
C LEU A 413 -0.63 32.48 14.42
N PRO A 414 -1.41 32.67 15.51
CA PRO A 414 -1.40 33.89 16.27
C PRO A 414 -0.03 34.21 16.90
N ARG A 415 0.62 33.20 17.49
CA ARG A 415 1.91 33.32 18.17
C ARG A 415 3.06 33.76 17.24
N LYS A 416 2.99 33.37 15.97
CA LYS A 416 3.98 33.70 14.94
C LYS A 416 3.72 35.06 14.26
N GLN A 417 2.67 35.77 14.63
CA GLN A 417 2.40 37.13 14.14
C GLN A 417 2.92 38.20 15.10
N GLU A 418 3.18 37.82 16.36
CA GLU A 418 3.72 38.69 17.39
C GLU A 418 5.25 38.80 17.32
N ASP A 419 5.93 37.81 16.74
CA ASP A 419 7.35 37.78 16.38
C ASP A 419 7.61 38.41 14.99
#